data_b4911ba3b84e973bf627a3222ee0e798
#
_entry.id   b4911ba3b84e973bf627a3222ee0e798
#
_cell.length_a   1.000
_cell.length_b   1.000
_cell.length_c   1.000
_cell.angle_alpha   90.00
_cell.angle_beta   90.00
_cell.angle_gamma   90.00
#
_symmetry.space_group_name_H-M   'P 1'
#
loop_
_entity.id
_entity.type
_entity.pdbx_description
1 polymer ?
#
loop_
_entity_poly.entity_id
_entity_poly.type
_entity_poly.pdbx_seq_one_letter_code
_entity_poly.pdbx_strand_id
1 'polypeptide(L)'
;MQSIGKAPLLKTSNPLFLIDDSLNWNVAEALQLVCYNATSVHRAFKGKAGVKDPVIIKWCKSNNATWVHADDKARKEHKKDILTSKIGFLWIYRPGGIMSSKDELRILSYVLPDLIDKFLNSPKKLHYKASAHGEAPRKRIRLEPITIQ
;
A
#
# COMPACT_ATOMS: atom_id res chain seq x y z
N MET A 1 -29.45 10.62 15.03
CA MET A 1 -28.68 10.33 15.05
C MET A 1 -28.08 9.53 15.33
N GLN A 2 -27.69 9.16 15.22
CA GLN A 2 -27.05 8.69 15.40
C GLN A 2 -26.36 7.79 15.35
N SER A 3 -26.93 6.87 15.23
CA SER A 3 -26.11 5.79 15.04
C SER A 3 -24.70 6.11 14.81
N ILE A 4 -24.46 7.17 15.10
CA ILE A 4 -23.19 7.80 14.97
C ILE A 4 -22.09 7.02 15.66
N GLY A 5 -22.43 6.32 16.72
CA GLY A 5 -21.44 5.52 17.42
C GLY A 5 -20.78 4.42 16.61
N LYS A 6 -21.34 4.11 15.44
CA LYS A 6 -20.74 3.08 14.59
C LYS A 6 -19.54 3.57 13.80
N ALA A 7 -19.46 4.87 13.54
CA ALA A 7 -18.37 5.41 12.74
C ALA A 7 -16.98 5.13 13.32
N PRO A 8 -16.74 5.25 14.63
CA PRO A 8 -15.44 4.93 15.19
C PRO A 8 -15.04 3.48 14.99
N LEU A 9 -16.00 2.54 15.08
CA LEU A 9 -15.71 1.13 14.86
C LEU A 9 -15.27 0.86 13.43
N LEU A 10 -15.92 1.51 12.46
CA LEU A 10 -15.54 1.37 11.06
C LEU A 10 -14.13 1.91 10.81
N LYS A 11 -13.78 3.02 11.44
CA LYS A 11 -12.45 3.60 11.31
C LYS A 11 -11.37 2.68 11.85
N THR A 12 -11.60 2.05 13.01
CA THR A 12 -10.60 1.19 13.62
C THR A 12 -10.35 -0.08 12.84
N SER A 13 -11.34 -0.53 12.04
CA SER A 13 -11.20 -1.73 11.23
C SER A 13 -10.69 -1.47 9.83
N ASN A 14 -10.51 -0.20 9.43
CA ASN A 14 -10.09 0.17 8.09
C ASN A 14 -8.58 0.27 7.99
N PRO A 15 -7.92 -0.60 7.19
CA PRO A 15 -6.47 -0.52 7.01
C PRO A 15 -6.06 0.79 6.37
N LEU A 16 -4.97 1.37 6.86
CA LEU A 16 -4.38 2.56 6.27
C LEU A 16 -3.27 2.15 5.31
N PHE A 17 -3.26 2.75 4.13
CA PHE A 17 -2.24 2.51 3.10
C PHE A 17 -1.36 3.74 2.94
N LEU A 18 -0.05 3.56 3.09
CA LEU A 18 0.94 4.60 2.84
C LEU A 18 1.58 4.36 1.49
N ILE A 19 1.32 5.25 0.55
CA ILE A 19 1.84 5.15 -0.82
C ILE A 19 3.23 5.78 -0.87
N ASP A 20 4.23 4.96 -1.19
CA ASP A 20 5.62 5.37 -1.23
C ASP A 20 5.92 6.35 -2.38
N ASP A 21 7.01 7.10 -2.25
CA ASP A 21 7.47 8.01 -3.30
C ASP A 21 7.98 7.31 -4.56
N SER A 22 8.19 5.99 -4.51
CA SER A 22 8.43 5.19 -5.71
C SER A 22 7.21 5.11 -6.63
N LEU A 23 6.04 5.53 -6.12
CA LEU A 23 4.80 5.70 -6.88
C LEU A 23 4.44 7.18 -6.92
N ASN A 24 3.52 7.55 -7.82
CA ASN A 24 3.08 8.93 -7.90
C ASN A 24 2.15 9.25 -6.73
N TRP A 25 2.46 10.28 -5.96
CA TRP A 25 1.64 10.66 -4.80
C TRP A 25 0.21 11.09 -5.17
N ASN A 26 -0.02 11.51 -6.40
CA ASN A 26 -1.38 11.80 -6.88
C ASN A 26 -2.28 10.57 -6.86
N VAL A 27 -1.71 9.38 -6.93
CA VAL A 27 -2.47 8.13 -6.83
C VAL A 27 -3.10 8.03 -5.45
N ALA A 28 -2.38 8.38 -4.39
CA ALA A 28 -2.93 8.40 -3.04
C ALA A 28 -4.08 9.40 -2.92
N GLU A 29 -3.95 10.58 -3.54
CA GLU A 29 -5.02 11.58 -3.54
C GLU A 29 -6.27 11.05 -4.24
N ALA A 30 -6.11 10.38 -5.37
CA ALA A 30 -7.23 9.79 -6.11
C ALA A 30 -7.92 8.70 -5.27
N LEU A 31 -7.15 7.86 -4.58
CA LEU A 31 -7.70 6.82 -3.71
C LEU A 31 -8.49 7.43 -2.55
N GLN A 32 -8.00 8.51 -1.96
CA GLN A 32 -8.73 9.22 -0.90
C GLN A 32 -10.06 9.77 -1.41
N LEU A 33 -10.07 10.33 -2.61
CA LEU A 33 -11.29 10.89 -3.21
C LEU A 33 -12.37 9.83 -3.39
N VAL A 34 -12.02 8.58 -3.60
CA VAL A 34 -12.97 7.49 -3.70
C VAL A 34 -13.09 6.70 -2.38
N CYS A 35 -12.72 7.33 -1.27
CA CYS A 35 -12.94 6.86 0.10
C CYS A 35 -12.09 5.69 0.57
N TYR A 36 -10.95 5.43 -0.05
CA TYR A 36 -9.96 4.55 0.54
C TYR A 36 -9.18 5.28 1.64
N ASN A 37 -8.82 4.56 2.69
CA ASN A 37 -7.97 5.09 3.75
C ASN A 37 -6.51 5.03 3.30
N ALA A 38 -6.09 6.03 2.56
CA ALA A 38 -4.78 6.09 1.94
C ALA A 38 -4.17 7.48 2.07
N THR A 39 -2.87 7.52 2.24
CA THR A 39 -2.09 8.75 2.18
C THR A 39 -0.77 8.45 1.48
N SER A 40 0.04 9.47 1.22
CA SER A 40 1.35 9.30 0.59
C SER A 40 2.46 9.65 1.56
N VAL A 41 3.66 9.17 1.27
CA VAL A 41 4.88 9.63 1.97
C VAL A 41 5.01 11.14 1.80
N HIS A 42 4.74 11.64 0.59
CA HIS A 42 4.75 13.08 0.33
C HIS A 42 3.88 13.85 1.33
N ARG A 43 2.65 13.42 1.53
CA ARG A 43 1.72 14.11 2.43
C ARG A 43 2.02 13.84 3.90
N ALA A 44 2.32 12.59 4.25
CA ALA A 44 2.58 12.21 5.64
C ALA A 44 3.82 12.93 6.22
N PHE A 45 4.81 13.22 5.39
CA PHE A 45 6.03 13.90 5.77
C PHE A 45 6.09 15.35 5.27
N LYS A 46 4.94 15.93 4.96
CA LYS A 46 4.78 17.36 4.64
C LYS A 46 5.66 17.84 3.48
N GLY A 47 5.77 17.03 2.44
CA GLY A 47 6.54 17.37 1.25
C GLY A 47 8.04 17.24 1.40
N LYS A 48 8.52 16.68 2.52
CA LYS A 48 9.95 16.49 2.74
C LYS A 48 10.49 15.45 1.75
N ALA A 49 11.55 15.84 1.01
CA ALA A 49 12.18 14.94 0.06
C ALA A 49 13.16 13.99 0.76
N GLY A 50 13.36 12.82 0.15
CA GLY A 50 14.42 11.90 0.58
C GLY A 50 14.20 11.26 1.94
N VAL A 51 12.96 11.08 2.36
CA VAL A 51 12.66 10.37 3.61
C VAL A 51 13.20 8.93 3.51
N LYS A 52 14.00 8.54 4.49
CA LYS A 52 14.66 7.23 4.48
C LYS A 52 13.68 6.10 4.83
N ASP A 53 13.90 4.94 4.23
CA ASP A 53 13.03 3.78 4.42
C ASP A 53 12.85 3.37 5.89
N PRO A 54 13.88 3.35 6.74
CA PRO A 54 13.67 3.03 8.15
C PRO A 54 12.70 3.99 8.87
N VAL A 55 12.70 5.26 8.49
CA VAL A 55 11.77 6.25 9.04
C VAL A 55 10.35 5.96 8.58
N ILE A 56 10.19 5.58 7.31
CA ILE A 56 8.89 5.20 6.74
C ILE A 56 8.34 3.96 7.44
N ILE A 57 9.17 2.94 7.64
CA ILE A 57 8.77 1.71 8.32
C ILE A 57 8.31 2.01 9.75
N LYS A 58 9.03 2.86 10.45
CA LYS A 58 8.65 3.28 11.81
C LYS A 58 7.32 4.02 11.81
N TRP A 59 7.11 4.88 10.83
CA TRP A 59 5.83 5.59 10.67
C TRP A 59 4.68 4.62 10.45
N CYS A 60 4.88 3.63 9.58
CA CYS A 60 3.88 2.60 9.31
C CYS A 60 3.54 1.81 10.57
N LYS A 61 4.55 1.44 11.35
CA LYS A 61 4.34 0.74 12.61
C LYS A 61 3.51 1.59 13.58
N SER A 62 3.85 2.86 13.73
CA SER A 62 3.17 3.77 14.66
C SER A 62 1.74 4.07 14.26
N ASN A 63 1.43 4.03 12.97
CA ASN A 63 0.12 4.36 12.44
C ASN A 63 -0.67 3.15 11.98
N ASN A 64 -0.15 1.95 12.22
CA ASN A 64 -0.74 0.69 11.78
C ASN A 64 -1.06 0.73 10.27
N ALA A 65 -0.09 1.16 9.49
CA ALA A 65 -0.24 1.35 8.04
C ALA A 65 0.46 0.24 7.27
N THR A 66 -0.09 -0.05 6.09
CA THR A 66 0.54 -0.91 5.09
C THR A 66 1.37 -0.05 4.15
N TRP A 67 2.63 -0.41 3.97
CA TRP A 67 3.54 0.29 3.08
C TRP A 67 3.35 -0.22 1.65
N VAL A 68 2.92 0.66 0.75
CA VAL A 68 2.74 0.34 -0.68
C VAL A 68 3.94 0.89 -1.43
N HIS A 69 4.65 0.03 -2.11
CA HIS A 69 6.00 0.31 -2.61
C HIS A 69 6.22 -0.31 -3.98
N ALA A 70 6.94 0.35 -4.84
CA ALA A 70 7.23 -0.17 -6.18
C ALA A 70 8.70 -0.54 -6.40
N ASP A 71 9.57 -0.26 -5.43
CA ASP A 71 10.99 -0.56 -5.53
C ASP A 71 11.32 -1.87 -4.81
N ASP A 72 11.71 -2.89 -5.58
CA ASP A 72 12.04 -4.20 -5.03
C ASP A 72 13.27 -4.16 -4.12
N LYS A 73 14.17 -3.20 -4.30
CA LYS A 73 15.35 -3.07 -3.44
C LYS A 73 14.99 -2.81 -2.00
N ALA A 74 14.00 -1.96 -1.75
CA ALA A 74 13.59 -1.63 -0.38
C ALA A 74 13.15 -2.89 0.38
N ARG A 75 12.41 -3.75 -0.29
CA ARG A 75 11.97 -5.03 0.28
C ARG A 75 13.16 -5.90 0.71
N LYS A 76 14.20 -5.95 -0.13
CA LYS A 76 15.39 -6.76 0.14
C LYS A 76 16.29 -6.13 1.19
N GLU A 77 16.51 -4.84 1.10
CA GLU A 77 17.43 -4.11 2.00
C GLU A 77 16.89 -4.01 3.43
N HIS A 78 15.58 -3.89 3.58
CA HIS A 78 14.94 -3.63 4.87
C HIS A 78 14.06 -4.79 5.35
N LYS A 79 14.28 -5.99 4.83
CA LYS A 79 13.43 -7.14 5.17
C LYS A 79 13.33 -7.39 6.67
N LYS A 80 14.43 -7.25 7.39
CA LYS A 80 14.45 -7.49 8.83
C LYS A 80 13.55 -6.50 9.56
N ASP A 81 13.67 -5.22 9.22
CA ASP A 81 12.85 -4.17 9.83
C ASP A 81 11.37 -4.33 9.50
N ILE A 82 11.06 -4.67 8.25
CA ILE A 82 9.69 -4.93 7.81
C ILE A 82 9.09 -6.09 8.61
N LEU A 83 9.81 -7.20 8.72
CA LEU A 83 9.33 -8.38 9.44
C LEU A 83 9.18 -8.11 10.95
N THR A 84 10.19 -7.45 11.54
CA THR A 84 10.19 -7.16 12.98
C THR A 84 9.08 -6.19 13.34
N SER A 85 8.82 -5.20 12.49
CA SER A 85 7.78 -4.19 12.71
C SER A 85 6.38 -4.73 12.51
N LYS A 86 6.23 -5.88 11.85
CA LYS A 86 4.94 -6.52 11.57
C LYS A 86 3.99 -5.60 10.81
N ILE A 87 4.52 -4.75 9.95
CA ILE A 87 3.71 -3.89 9.10
C ILE A 87 3.20 -4.67 7.89
N GLY A 88 2.07 -4.24 7.32
CA GLY A 88 1.64 -4.70 6.03
C GLY A 88 2.56 -4.19 4.93
N PHE A 89 2.70 -4.95 3.87
CA PHE A 89 3.55 -4.58 2.74
C PHE A 89 2.88 -5.01 1.44
N LEU A 90 2.75 -4.07 0.50
CA LEU A 90 2.26 -4.34 -0.85
C LEU A 90 3.31 -3.86 -1.85
N TRP A 91 3.88 -4.81 -2.58
CA TRP A 91 4.83 -4.52 -3.65
C TRP A 91 4.08 -4.45 -4.97
N ILE A 92 4.14 -3.28 -5.62
CA ILE A 92 3.62 -3.09 -6.97
C ILE A 92 4.73 -3.41 -7.95
N TYR A 93 4.60 -4.52 -8.68
CA TYR A 93 5.59 -4.93 -9.65
C TYR A 93 5.47 -4.09 -10.93
N ARG A 94 6.58 -3.49 -11.34
CA ARG A 94 6.66 -2.66 -12.54
C ARG A 94 7.57 -3.35 -13.55
N PRO A 95 7.02 -4.00 -14.61
CA PRO A 95 7.83 -4.59 -15.65
C PRO A 95 8.72 -3.51 -16.29
N GLY A 96 10.03 -3.80 -16.38
CA GLY A 96 10.98 -2.82 -16.91
C GLY A 96 11.23 -1.61 -16.01
N GLY A 97 10.71 -1.61 -14.79
CA GLY A 97 10.92 -0.52 -13.83
C GLY A 97 10.10 0.74 -14.09
N ILE A 98 9.18 0.71 -15.06
CA ILE A 98 8.40 1.88 -15.47
C ILE A 98 6.91 1.55 -15.43
N MET A 99 6.11 2.49 -14.91
CA MET A 99 4.66 2.36 -14.92
C MET A 99 4.05 3.77 -14.86
N SER A 100 2.99 3.99 -15.64
CA SER A 100 2.27 5.27 -15.58
C SER A 100 1.44 5.37 -14.32
N SER A 101 1.12 6.59 -13.90
CA SER A 101 0.23 6.83 -12.76
C SER A 101 -1.15 6.21 -12.98
N LYS A 102 -1.64 6.21 -14.21
CA LYS A 102 -2.91 5.56 -14.56
C LYS A 102 -2.87 4.06 -14.28
N ASP A 103 -1.78 3.40 -14.64
CA ASP A 103 -1.62 1.97 -14.39
C ASP A 103 -1.47 1.69 -12.90
N GLU A 104 -0.72 2.53 -12.18
CA GLU A 104 -0.61 2.41 -10.73
C GLU A 104 -1.97 2.50 -10.05
N LEU A 105 -2.77 3.50 -10.44
CA LEU A 105 -4.10 3.68 -9.89
C LEU A 105 -5.01 2.51 -10.26
N ARG A 106 -4.93 2.04 -11.51
CA ARG A 106 -5.73 0.91 -11.96
C ARG A 106 -5.44 -0.35 -11.15
N ILE A 107 -4.16 -0.64 -10.94
CA ILE A 107 -3.76 -1.80 -10.14
C ILE A 107 -4.25 -1.67 -8.70
N LEU A 108 -3.99 -0.52 -8.07
CA LEU A 108 -4.39 -0.31 -6.69
C LEU A 108 -5.90 -0.34 -6.50
N SER A 109 -6.66 0.32 -7.36
CA SER A 109 -8.12 0.31 -7.26
C SER A 109 -8.70 -1.08 -7.45
N TYR A 110 -8.02 -1.94 -8.20
CA TYR A 110 -8.44 -3.33 -8.40
C TYR A 110 -8.11 -4.21 -7.19
N VAL A 111 -6.90 -4.08 -6.61
CA VAL A 111 -6.44 -5.00 -5.56
C VAL A 111 -6.83 -4.58 -4.14
N LEU A 112 -7.04 -3.29 -3.88
CA LEU A 112 -7.30 -2.82 -2.52
C LEU A 112 -8.55 -3.43 -1.88
N PRO A 113 -9.69 -3.59 -2.57
CA PRO A 113 -10.86 -4.24 -1.95
C PRO A 113 -10.55 -5.65 -1.45
N ASP A 114 -9.84 -6.44 -2.26
CA ASP A 114 -9.45 -7.80 -1.89
C ASP A 114 -8.42 -7.79 -0.77
N LEU A 115 -7.47 -6.89 -0.82
CA LEU A 115 -6.42 -6.79 0.20
C LEU A 115 -7.00 -6.37 1.55
N ILE A 116 -7.93 -5.42 1.55
CA ILE A 116 -8.63 -5.01 2.77
C ILE A 116 -9.36 -6.20 3.38
N ASP A 117 -10.08 -6.96 2.56
CA ASP A 117 -10.78 -8.15 3.02
C ASP A 117 -9.80 -9.17 3.64
N LYS A 118 -8.67 -9.40 2.98
CA LYS A 118 -7.65 -10.32 3.47
C LYS A 118 -7.06 -9.86 4.81
N PHE A 119 -6.80 -8.57 4.97
CA PHE A 119 -6.26 -8.05 6.23
C PHE A 119 -7.27 -8.16 7.38
N LEU A 120 -8.56 -7.98 7.09
CA LEU A 120 -9.60 -8.09 8.12
C LEU A 120 -9.86 -9.54 8.51
N ASN A 121 -9.82 -10.46 7.56
CA ASN A 121 -10.19 -11.85 7.78
C ASN A 121 -9.02 -12.80 8.00
N SER A 122 -7.80 -12.41 7.61
CA SER A 122 -6.60 -13.24 7.74
C SER A 122 -5.40 -12.38 8.14
N PRO A 123 -5.42 -11.80 9.34
CA PRO A 123 -4.44 -10.79 9.73
C PRO A 123 -3.01 -11.31 9.89
N LYS A 124 -2.80 -12.62 9.81
CA LYS A 124 -1.46 -13.19 9.91
C LYS A 124 -0.63 -13.01 8.64
N LYS A 125 -1.28 -12.88 7.49
CA LYS A 125 -0.61 -12.68 6.21
C LYS A 125 -0.60 -11.19 5.90
N LEU A 126 0.58 -10.61 5.88
CA LEU A 126 0.74 -9.16 5.78
C LEU A 126 1.43 -8.69 4.50
N HIS A 127 2.01 -9.61 3.73
CA HIS A 127 2.88 -9.24 2.61
C HIS A 127 2.32 -9.76 1.29
N TYR A 128 2.15 -8.87 0.33
CA TYR A 128 1.53 -9.18 -0.97
C TYR A 128 2.27 -8.49 -2.11
N LYS A 129 2.10 -9.05 -3.28
CA LYS A 129 2.58 -8.49 -4.54
C LYS A 129 1.40 -8.30 -5.46
N ALA A 130 1.31 -7.14 -6.11
CA ALA A 130 0.36 -6.88 -7.17
C ALA A 130 1.10 -6.71 -8.48
N SER A 131 0.60 -7.33 -9.53
CA SER A 131 1.22 -7.24 -10.85
C SER A 131 0.15 -7.28 -11.93
N ALA A 132 0.45 -6.68 -13.07
CA ALA A 132 -0.41 -6.74 -14.25
C ALA A 132 0.23 -7.68 -15.27
N HIS A 133 -0.52 -8.66 -15.72
CA HIS A 133 -0.05 -9.66 -16.68
C HIS A 133 -0.83 -9.57 -17.99
N GLY A 134 -0.18 -9.96 -19.08
CA GLY A 134 -0.76 -9.91 -20.42
C GLY A 134 -0.44 -8.60 -21.11
N GLU A 135 -1.04 -8.38 -22.27
CA GLU A 135 -0.79 -7.20 -23.08
C GLU A 135 -1.91 -6.17 -22.94
N ALA A 136 -1.52 -4.89 -23.03
CA ALA A 136 -2.51 -3.82 -23.04
C ALA A 136 -3.42 -3.98 -24.27
N PRO A 137 -4.72 -3.62 -24.18
CA PRO A 137 -5.37 -3.01 -23.03
C PRO A 137 -5.92 -4.02 -22.01
N ARG A 138 -5.71 -5.32 -22.24
CA ARG A 138 -6.35 -6.39 -21.44
C ARG A 138 -5.43 -7.01 -20.40
N LYS A 139 -4.55 -6.24 -19.81
CA LYS A 139 -3.69 -6.75 -18.75
C LYS A 139 -4.52 -7.24 -17.57
N ARG A 140 -4.25 -8.47 -17.15
CA ARG A 140 -4.86 -9.04 -15.95
C ARG A 140 -4.06 -8.59 -14.73
N ILE A 141 -4.78 -8.23 -13.68
CA ILE A 141 -4.15 -7.82 -12.42
C ILE A 141 -4.22 -9.01 -11.47
N ARG A 142 -3.10 -9.29 -10.83
CA ARG A 142 -2.99 -10.39 -9.86
C ARG A 142 -2.49 -9.84 -8.54
N LEU A 143 -3.15 -10.29 -7.47
CA LEU A 143 -2.68 -10.07 -6.10
C LEU A 143 -2.26 -11.43 -5.56
N GLU A 144 -1.03 -11.54 -5.09
CA GLU A 144 -0.52 -12.80 -4.55
C GLU A 144 0.25 -12.56 -3.26
N PRO A 145 0.17 -13.50 -2.29
CA PRO A 145 0.97 -13.40 -1.09
C PRO A 145 2.44 -13.63 -1.43
N ILE A 146 3.32 -12.97 -0.69
CA ILE A 146 4.76 -13.16 -0.85
C ILE A 146 5.41 -13.40 0.51
N THR A 147 6.57 -14.03 0.46
CA THR A 147 7.44 -14.16 1.62
C THR A 147 8.56 -13.15 1.48
N ILE A 148 8.76 -12.35 2.51
CA ILE A 148 9.90 -11.44 2.54
C ILE A 148 11.11 -12.22 3.02
N GLN A 149 12.05 -12.38 2.12
CA GLN A 149 13.25 -13.18 2.36
C GLN A 149 14.44 -12.30 2.68
#